data_5aa9615b3e9fcf6db816787e3a25e987
#
_entry.id   5aa9615b3e9fcf6db816787e3a25e987
#
_cell.length_a   1.000
_cell.length_b   1.000
_cell.length_c   1.000
_cell.angle_alpha   90.00
_cell.angle_beta   90.00
_cell.angle_gamma   90.00
#
_symmetry.space_group_name_H-M   'P 1'
#
loop_
_entity.id
_entity.type
_entity.pdbx_description
1 polymer ?
#
loop_
_entity_poly.entity_id
_entity_poly.type
_entity_poly.pdbx_seq_one_letter_code
_entity_poly.pdbx_strand_id
1 'polypeptide(L)'
;MKLLATIFLLFPYIIYSESKVYFINLEDGDELQSPFIVQFGLSGKGIAPAGVDIDNTGHHHLLINVDSIDYYLPIPSSSQHIHFGLGQTETELNLPPGKHQLQLILGDKYHVPHQPPLVSNKIQVTVTE
;
A
#
# COMPACT_ATOMS: atom_id res chain seq x y z
N MET A 1 40.87 -45.09 16.30
CA MET A 1 39.57 -44.43 16.47
C MET A 1 39.65 -43.06 15.77
N LYS A 2 39.02 -42.91 14.61
CA LYS A 2 39.05 -41.66 13.84
C LYS A 2 37.82 -40.86 14.24
N LEU A 3 38.05 -39.72 14.89
CA LEU A 3 36.97 -38.75 15.22
C LEU A 3 36.60 -38.01 13.94
N LEU A 4 35.39 -38.24 13.43
CA LEU A 4 34.83 -37.44 12.36
C LEU A 4 34.25 -36.14 13.02
N ALA A 5 34.91 -35.01 12.77
CA ALA A 5 34.38 -33.71 13.15
C ALA A 5 33.31 -33.28 12.12
N THR A 6 32.07 -33.31 12.51
CA THR A 6 30.97 -32.79 11.69
C THR A 6 30.97 -31.26 11.81
N ILE A 7 31.38 -30.59 10.74
CA ILE A 7 31.30 -29.10 10.66
C ILE A 7 29.86 -28.75 10.31
N PHE A 8 29.15 -28.12 11.26
CA PHE A 8 27.86 -27.50 11.02
C PHE A 8 28.09 -26.12 10.38
N LEU A 9 27.89 -26.05 9.08
CA LEU A 9 27.84 -24.77 8.37
C LEU A 9 26.53 -24.04 8.73
N LEU A 10 26.61 -23.07 9.64
CA LEU A 10 25.53 -22.13 9.91
C LEU A 10 25.45 -21.14 8.73
N PHE A 11 24.54 -21.37 7.82
CA PHE A 11 24.17 -20.34 6.84
C PHE A 11 23.34 -19.26 7.54
N PRO A 12 23.74 -17.98 7.47
CA PRO A 12 22.89 -16.92 7.98
C PRO A 12 21.61 -16.87 7.15
N TYR A 13 20.49 -17.17 7.77
CA TYR A 13 19.18 -16.89 7.21
C TYR A 13 18.99 -15.38 7.16
N ILE A 14 19.14 -14.79 5.97
CA ILE A 14 18.77 -13.39 5.74
C ILE A 14 17.25 -13.36 5.66
N ILE A 15 16.62 -12.93 6.74
CA ILE A 15 15.19 -12.67 6.76
C ILE A 15 14.97 -11.35 6.03
N TYR A 16 14.60 -11.39 4.76
CA TYR A 16 14.08 -10.23 4.07
C TYR A 16 12.70 -9.92 4.64
N SER A 17 12.57 -8.78 5.32
CA SER A 17 11.25 -8.26 5.70
C SER A 17 10.52 -7.86 4.42
N GLU A 18 9.40 -8.52 4.14
CA GLU A 18 8.55 -8.21 2.99
C GLU A 18 7.89 -6.85 3.19
N SER A 19 7.98 -5.97 2.19
CA SER A 19 7.30 -4.68 2.22
C SER A 19 5.81 -4.89 1.99
N LYS A 20 4.97 -4.15 2.74
CA LYS A 20 3.50 -4.25 2.67
C LYS A 20 2.88 -2.88 2.75
N VAL A 21 1.81 -2.69 1.97
CA VAL A 21 0.86 -1.59 2.11
C VAL A 21 -0.51 -2.19 2.45
N TYR A 22 -1.23 -1.60 3.40
CA TYR A 22 -2.47 -2.17 3.92
C TYR A 22 -3.38 -1.11 4.54
N PHE A 23 -4.67 -1.41 4.65
CA PHE A 23 -5.61 -0.60 5.43
C PHE A 23 -5.45 -0.91 6.91
N ILE A 24 -5.37 0.14 7.75
CA ILE A 24 -5.23 -0.03 9.20
C ILE A 24 -6.59 -0.24 9.85
N ASN A 25 -7.59 0.55 9.46
CA ASN A 25 -8.88 0.65 10.15
C ASN A 25 -10.09 0.16 9.35
N LEU A 26 -9.86 -0.38 8.15
CA LEU A 26 -10.92 -0.91 7.29
C LEU A 26 -10.63 -2.36 6.91
N GLU A 27 -11.68 -3.14 6.79
CA GLU A 27 -11.65 -4.54 6.36
C GLU A 27 -12.65 -4.76 5.22
N ASP A 28 -12.39 -5.82 4.44
CA ASP A 28 -13.33 -6.25 3.40
C ASP A 28 -14.69 -6.61 4.00
N GLY A 29 -15.76 -6.05 3.44
CA GLY A 29 -17.12 -6.25 3.90
C GLY A 29 -17.63 -5.21 4.91
N ASP A 30 -16.81 -4.24 5.31
CA ASP A 30 -17.24 -3.19 6.24
C ASP A 30 -18.43 -2.40 5.71
N GLU A 31 -19.35 -2.06 6.64
CA GLU A 31 -20.44 -1.13 6.43
C GLU A 31 -20.14 0.18 7.15
N LEU A 32 -20.21 1.30 6.43
CA LEU A 32 -19.75 2.60 6.88
C LEU A 32 -20.78 3.68 6.56
N GLN A 33 -20.76 4.76 7.33
CA GLN A 33 -21.45 6.01 7.00
C GLN A 33 -20.43 7.04 6.51
N SER A 34 -20.75 7.75 5.44
CA SER A 34 -19.94 8.87 4.97
C SER A 34 -20.21 10.14 5.81
N PRO A 35 -19.20 10.99 6.03
CA PRO A 35 -17.78 10.75 5.73
C PRO A 35 -17.12 9.77 6.71
N PHE A 36 -16.06 9.10 6.29
CA PHE A 36 -15.30 8.17 7.14
C PHE A 36 -13.79 8.32 6.93
N ILE A 37 -13.03 7.99 7.97
CA ILE A 37 -11.56 8.05 7.91
C ILE A 37 -11.01 6.75 7.34
N VAL A 38 -10.00 6.86 6.48
CA VAL A 38 -9.19 5.75 5.98
C VAL A 38 -7.75 5.96 6.41
N GLN A 39 -7.18 5.00 7.10
CA GLN A 39 -5.80 5.02 7.56
C GLN A 39 -4.95 4.02 6.77
N PHE A 40 -3.78 4.48 6.32
CA PHE A 40 -2.88 3.73 5.45
C PHE A 40 -1.70 3.19 6.23
N GLY A 41 -1.48 1.88 6.14
CA GLY A 41 -0.35 1.21 6.74
C GLY A 41 0.76 0.93 5.72
N LEU A 42 2.01 1.04 6.16
CA LEU A 42 3.19 0.68 5.39
C LEU A 42 4.20 0.00 6.30
N SER A 43 4.77 -1.09 5.84
CA SER A 43 5.91 -1.74 6.48
C SER A 43 6.99 -2.08 5.46
N GLY A 44 8.24 -2.11 5.87
CA GLY A 44 9.39 -2.44 5.04
C GLY A 44 9.88 -1.32 4.11
N LYS A 45 9.17 -0.19 4.04
CA LYS A 45 9.56 1.05 3.36
C LYS A 45 9.17 2.26 4.21
N GLY A 46 9.80 3.39 3.92
CA GLY A 46 9.44 4.68 4.52
C GLY A 46 8.48 5.48 3.66
N ILE A 47 7.87 6.49 4.26
CA ILE A 47 7.09 7.50 3.56
C ILE A 47 8.00 8.68 3.22
N ALA A 48 7.93 9.16 1.97
CA ALA A 48 8.51 10.41 1.54
C ALA A 48 7.53 11.15 0.63
N PRO A 49 7.48 12.48 0.68
CA PRO A 49 6.66 13.26 -0.26
C PRO A 49 7.03 12.99 -1.72
N ALA A 50 6.08 13.20 -2.62
CA ALA A 50 6.31 13.13 -4.06
C ALA A 50 7.49 14.03 -4.48
N GLY A 51 8.33 13.55 -5.38
CA GLY A 51 9.51 14.27 -5.86
C GLY A 51 10.73 14.23 -4.95
N VAL A 52 10.60 13.71 -3.73
CA VAL A 52 11.72 13.54 -2.79
C VAL A 52 12.45 12.24 -3.08
N ASP A 53 13.74 12.34 -3.40
CA ASP A 53 14.59 11.20 -3.76
C ASP A 53 15.27 10.62 -2.52
N ILE A 54 14.59 9.74 -1.83
CA ILE A 54 15.12 8.97 -0.70
C ILE A 54 14.93 7.49 -1.01
N ASP A 55 16.01 6.72 -0.90
CA ASP A 55 15.97 5.27 -1.13
C ASP A 55 14.97 4.58 -0.22
N ASN A 56 14.31 3.54 -0.75
CA ASN A 56 13.39 2.70 -0.01
C ASN A 56 12.19 3.46 0.58
N THR A 57 11.70 4.46 -0.13
CA THR A 57 10.55 5.29 0.26
C THR A 57 9.54 5.42 -0.88
N GLY A 58 8.34 5.86 -0.52
CA GLY A 58 7.27 6.18 -1.45
C GLY A 58 6.16 6.95 -0.76
N HIS A 59 5.08 7.22 -1.49
CA HIS A 59 3.90 7.87 -0.98
C HIS A 59 2.64 7.12 -1.43
N HIS A 60 1.60 7.22 -0.61
CA HIS A 60 0.35 6.51 -0.84
C HIS A 60 -0.48 7.10 -1.98
N HIS A 61 -1.16 6.23 -2.68
CA HIS A 61 -2.29 6.51 -3.57
C HIS A 61 -3.45 5.61 -3.18
N LEU A 62 -4.67 6.13 -3.27
CA LEU A 62 -5.90 5.38 -3.02
C LEU A 62 -6.68 5.25 -4.32
N LEU A 63 -6.98 4.03 -4.70
CA LEU A 63 -7.80 3.70 -5.87
C LEU A 63 -9.22 3.38 -5.41
N ILE A 64 -10.21 4.05 -6.01
CA ILE A 64 -11.63 3.90 -5.68
C ILE A 64 -12.37 3.41 -6.93
N ASN A 65 -12.91 2.20 -6.89
CA ASN A 65 -13.63 1.58 -8.01
C ASN A 65 -12.78 1.51 -9.30
N VAL A 66 -11.49 1.22 -9.16
CA VAL A 66 -10.54 1.06 -10.26
C VAL A 66 -10.24 -0.42 -10.47
N ASP A 67 -10.47 -0.93 -11.66
CA ASP A 67 -10.25 -2.35 -11.97
C ASP A 67 -8.76 -2.69 -12.03
N SER A 68 -7.98 -1.87 -12.73
CA SER A 68 -6.55 -2.08 -12.89
C SER A 68 -5.85 -0.78 -13.31
N ILE A 69 -4.54 -0.72 -13.06
CA ILE A 69 -3.65 0.32 -13.57
C ILE A 69 -2.42 -0.34 -14.20
N ASP A 70 -1.70 0.41 -15.03
CA ASP A 70 -0.40 -0.02 -15.54
C ASP A 70 0.67 0.22 -14.47
N TYR A 71 1.30 -0.83 -13.99
CA TYR A 71 2.33 -0.74 -12.95
C TYR A 71 3.68 -0.18 -13.44
N TYR A 72 3.84 0.09 -14.70
CA TYR A 72 5.06 0.65 -15.28
C TYR A 72 4.94 2.13 -15.67
N LEU A 73 3.75 2.70 -15.49
CA LEU A 73 3.47 4.10 -15.78
C LEU A 73 3.13 4.87 -14.51
N PRO A 74 3.25 6.21 -14.53
CA PRO A 74 2.78 7.01 -13.41
C PRO A 74 1.31 6.76 -13.09
N ILE A 75 1.00 6.62 -11.80
CA ILE A 75 -0.36 6.43 -11.32
C ILE A 75 -1.18 7.66 -11.71
N PRO A 76 -2.35 7.49 -12.36
CA PRO A 76 -3.19 8.61 -12.71
C PRO A 76 -3.64 9.43 -11.49
N SER A 77 -4.05 10.67 -11.70
CA SER A 77 -4.68 11.52 -10.69
C SER A 77 -6.07 11.89 -11.14
N SER A 78 -7.09 11.51 -10.36
CA SER A 78 -8.50 11.76 -10.65
C SER A 78 -9.33 11.61 -9.37
N SER A 79 -10.65 11.75 -9.48
CA SER A 79 -11.56 11.47 -8.36
C SER A 79 -11.54 9.99 -7.91
N GLN A 80 -11.03 9.08 -8.74
CA GLN A 80 -10.90 7.65 -8.45
C GLN A 80 -9.44 7.23 -8.15
N HIS A 81 -8.47 8.11 -8.38
CA HIS A 81 -7.05 7.90 -8.16
C HIS A 81 -6.54 9.05 -7.28
N ILE A 82 -6.68 8.90 -5.96
CA ILE A 82 -6.33 9.96 -5.02
C ILE A 82 -4.86 9.89 -4.68
N HIS A 83 -4.16 11.00 -4.81
CA HIS A 83 -2.74 11.15 -4.59
C HIS A 83 -2.44 11.83 -3.25
N PHE A 84 -1.55 11.23 -2.46
CA PHE A 84 -1.12 11.73 -1.14
C PHE A 84 0.34 12.19 -1.18
N GLY A 85 0.62 13.17 -2.05
CA GLY A 85 1.98 13.61 -2.39
C GLY A 85 2.73 14.37 -1.30
N LEU A 86 2.09 14.73 -0.19
CA LEU A 86 2.76 15.33 0.96
C LEU A 86 3.20 14.28 2.01
N GLY A 87 3.00 13.00 1.73
CA GLY A 87 3.31 11.92 2.67
C GLY A 87 2.20 11.66 3.70
N GLN A 88 0.97 12.03 3.39
CA GLN A 88 -0.18 11.75 4.24
C GLN A 88 -0.39 10.24 4.41
N THR A 89 -0.80 9.84 5.62
CA THR A 89 -1.05 8.44 5.99
C THR A 89 -2.51 8.17 6.35
N GLU A 90 -3.36 9.16 6.18
CA GLU A 90 -4.81 9.04 6.36
C GLU A 90 -5.55 10.10 5.55
N THR A 91 -6.82 9.84 5.33
CA THR A 91 -7.74 10.78 4.68
C THR A 91 -9.15 10.58 5.16
N GLU A 92 -9.98 11.62 5.02
CA GLU A 92 -11.43 11.51 5.13
C GLU A 92 -12.02 11.29 3.73
N LEU A 93 -12.83 10.25 3.57
CA LEU A 93 -13.57 9.97 2.35
C LEU A 93 -15.04 10.31 2.52
N ASN A 94 -15.60 10.93 1.49
CA ASN A 94 -17.02 11.13 1.35
C ASN A 94 -17.49 10.46 0.05
N LEU A 95 -18.08 9.27 0.19
CA LEU A 95 -18.59 8.48 -0.93
C LEU A 95 -20.11 8.37 -0.85
N PRO A 96 -20.78 8.31 -2.01
CA PRO A 96 -22.23 8.12 -2.04
C PRO A 96 -22.62 6.73 -1.51
N PRO A 97 -23.86 6.54 -1.04
CA PRO A 97 -24.36 5.23 -0.65
C PRO A 97 -24.16 4.18 -1.75
N GLY A 98 -23.82 2.96 -1.34
CA GLY A 98 -23.58 1.85 -2.24
C GLY A 98 -22.27 1.11 -1.95
N LYS A 99 -21.93 0.18 -2.82
CA LYS A 99 -20.71 -0.62 -2.72
C LYS A 99 -19.58 0.06 -3.44
N HIS A 100 -18.43 0.13 -2.76
CA HIS A 100 -17.20 0.72 -3.29
C HIS A 100 -16.03 -0.22 -3.07
N GLN A 101 -15.16 -0.35 -4.08
CA GLN A 101 -13.91 -1.07 -3.97
C GLN A 101 -12.79 -0.08 -3.70
N LEU A 102 -11.99 -0.36 -2.69
CA LEU A 102 -10.82 0.43 -2.30
C LEU A 102 -9.55 -0.40 -2.42
N GLN A 103 -8.47 0.21 -2.86
CA GLN A 103 -7.14 -0.39 -2.90
C GLN A 103 -6.09 0.68 -2.67
N LEU A 104 -5.06 0.37 -1.89
CA LEU A 104 -3.88 1.22 -1.72
C LEU A 104 -2.76 0.74 -2.63
N ILE A 105 -1.99 1.69 -3.15
CA ILE A 105 -0.76 1.46 -3.89
C ILE A 105 0.28 2.50 -3.49
N LEU A 106 1.53 2.07 -3.38
CA LEU A 106 2.65 2.96 -3.12
C LEU A 106 3.30 3.39 -4.44
N GLY A 107 3.46 4.68 -4.64
CA GLY A 107 4.21 5.27 -5.75
C GLY A 107 5.57 5.77 -5.31
N ASP A 108 6.55 5.70 -6.22
CA ASP A 108 7.87 6.29 -6.04
C ASP A 108 7.85 7.83 -6.23
N LYS A 109 9.02 8.46 -6.19
CA LYS A 109 9.16 9.91 -6.38
C LYS A 109 8.54 10.45 -7.69
N TYR A 110 8.38 9.61 -8.70
CA TYR A 110 7.76 9.93 -9.99
C TYR A 110 6.32 9.45 -10.12
N HIS A 111 5.68 9.01 -9.02
CA HIS A 111 4.34 8.42 -9.01
C HIS A 111 4.25 7.06 -9.73
N VAL A 112 5.38 6.42 -10.00
CA VAL A 112 5.41 5.10 -10.62
C VAL A 112 5.41 4.03 -9.53
N PRO A 113 4.58 2.98 -9.65
CA PRO A 113 4.61 1.87 -8.72
C PRO A 113 5.99 1.24 -8.62
N HIS A 114 6.38 0.80 -7.43
CA HIS A 114 7.62 0.05 -7.22
C HIS A 114 7.59 -1.29 -7.98
N GLN A 115 8.77 -1.87 -8.22
CA GLN A 115 8.90 -3.20 -8.80
C GLN A 115 9.59 -4.15 -7.82
N PRO A 116 8.88 -5.20 -7.34
CA PRO A 116 7.47 -5.54 -7.60
C PRO A 116 6.49 -4.51 -7.00
N PRO A 117 5.26 -4.41 -7.55
CA PRO A 117 4.29 -3.42 -7.07
C PRO A 117 3.91 -3.65 -5.61
N LEU A 118 3.82 -2.56 -4.83
CA LEU A 118 3.29 -2.57 -3.48
C LEU A 118 1.85 -2.12 -3.50
N VAL A 119 0.95 -3.09 -3.48
CA VAL A 119 -0.49 -2.90 -3.49
C VAL A 119 -1.11 -3.62 -2.31
N SER A 120 -2.15 -3.03 -1.73
CA SER A 120 -2.97 -3.72 -0.74
C SER A 120 -3.89 -4.74 -1.40
N ASN A 121 -4.50 -5.61 -0.59
CA ASN A 121 -5.70 -6.31 -1.02
C ASN A 121 -6.76 -5.28 -1.43
N LYS A 122 -7.56 -5.62 -2.42
CA LYS A 122 -8.79 -4.89 -2.71
C LYS A 122 -9.81 -5.23 -1.64
N ILE A 123 -10.41 -4.22 -1.05
CA ILE A 123 -11.50 -4.39 -0.10
C ILE A 123 -12.78 -3.78 -0.68
N GLN A 124 -13.91 -4.38 -0.37
CA GLN A 124 -15.22 -3.82 -0.66
C GLN A 124 -15.82 -3.25 0.63
N VAL A 125 -16.23 -2.00 0.58
CA VAL A 125 -17.00 -1.37 1.65
C VAL A 125 -18.39 -0.99 1.14
N THR A 126 -19.37 -1.00 2.03
CA THR A 126 -20.73 -0.53 1.72
C THR A 126 -21.00 0.73 2.50
N VAL A 127 -21.26 1.83 1.79
CA VAL A 127 -21.67 3.09 2.39
C VAL A 127 -23.18 3.06 2.53
N THR A 128 -23.67 3.21 3.77
CA THR A 128 -25.08 3.25 4.10
C THR A 128 -25.63 4.69 4.00
N GLU A 129 -26.94 4.80 3.88
CA GLU A 129 -27.65 6.10 3.88
C GLU A 129 -27.64 6.78 5.27
#